data_77094b131faad95f8ca4f0f452b71651
#
_entry.id   77094b131faad95f8ca4f0f452b71651
#
_cell.length_a   1.000
_cell.length_b   1.000
_cell.length_c   1.000
_cell.angle_alpha   90.00
_cell.angle_beta   90.00
_cell.angle_gamma   90.00
#
_symmetry.space_group_name_H-M   'P 1'
#
loop_
_entity.id
_entity.type
_entity.pdbx_description
1 polymer ?
#
loop_
_entity_poly.entity_id
_entity_poly.type
_entity_poly.pdbx_seq_one_letter_code
_entity_poly.pdbx_strand_id
1 'polypeptide(L)'
;GDGKVGYTLTASLSKEGHDVTVIDNRPDTLRNTTNELDVICIEGNGVSYAVQSEAGVQKGDLPIPANRADEENMLACMVAKKLGAKHTIARVRDPQYQQQMFFLKEELGLSVVVNPEQSAASEISRLMRFVPAIKAEPFAKGRIDLVEFKVKENSPLDGVQLSDFYRQFKVKILVCAARRGEEVFIPKGNFIIRSGDKLTILAAPAEISSFFRTVGTFQRKVRDVMVVGGGRIAYYLARQLIETGIHVKIIEKDEKRCNQLFDLLPKATILHGDGTDHELLSEEGLDKTDALIALTGIDEENIILSM
;
A
#
# COMPACT_ATOMS: atom_id res chain seq x y z
N GLY A 1 15.60 0.94 -14.65
CA GLY A 1 15.56 2.37 -14.28
C GLY A 1 15.90 2.58 -12.82
N ASP A 2 16.79 3.53 -12.55
CA ASP A 2 17.36 3.85 -11.23
C ASP A 2 16.73 5.12 -10.61
N GLY A 3 15.41 5.22 -10.68
CA GLY A 3 14.63 6.20 -9.94
C GLY A 3 14.45 5.80 -8.47
N LYS A 4 13.69 6.60 -7.65
CA LYS A 4 13.46 6.29 -6.23
C LYS A 4 13.12 4.80 -5.98
N VAL A 5 12.21 4.22 -6.75
CA VAL A 5 11.79 2.82 -6.61
C VAL A 5 12.91 1.85 -7.04
N GLY A 6 13.56 2.13 -8.18
CA GLY A 6 14.66 1.30 -8.68
C GLY A 6 15.83 1.25 -7.69
N TYR A 7 16.27 2.41 -7.21
CA TYR A 7 17.34 2.51 -6.22
C TYR A 7 17.00 1.77 -4.91
N THR A 8 15.80 1.99 -4.35
CA THR A 8 15.38 1.30 -3.11
C THR A 8 15.38 -0.22 -3.29
N LEU A 9 14.90 -0.70 -4.43
CA LEU A 9 14.90 -2.12 -4.76
C LEU A 9 16.32 -2.66 -4.92
N THR A 10 17.19 -1.93 -5.63
CA THR A 10 18.61 -2.27 -5.81
C THR A 10 19.32 -2.38 -4.47
N ALA A 11 19.15 -1.39 -3.59
CA ALA A 11 19.74 -1.39 -2.26
C ALA A 11 19.27 -2.58 -1.40
N SER A 12 17.97 -2.90 -1.46
CA SER A 12 17.41 -4.04 -0.72
C SER A 12 17.96 -5.36 -1.22
N LEU A 13 17.98 -5.58 -2.54
CA LEU A 13 18.48 -6.82 -3.14
C LEU A 13 19.99 -7.00 -2.92
N SER A 14 20.79 -5.95 -3.08
CA SER A 14 22.22 -5.98 -2.79
C SER A 14 22.49 -6.33 -1.32
N LYS A 15 21.73 -5.74 -0.39
CA LYS A 15 21.84 -6.05 1.05
C LYS A 15 21.48 -7.50 1.38
N GLU A 16 20.58 -8.11 0.62
CA GLU A 16 20.20 -9.53 0.75
C GLU A 16 21.21 -10.47 0.07
N GLY A 17 22.27 -9.94 -0.55
CA GLY A 17 23.35 -10.71 -1.16
C GLY A 17 23.06 -11.20 -2.59
N HIS A 18 22.15 -10.53 -3.30
CA HIS A 18 21.89 -10.79 -4.71
C HIS A 18 22.86 -10.00 -5.60
N ASP A 19 23.27 -10.61 -6.71
CA ASP A 19 24.02 -9.93 -7.78
C ASP A 19 23.05 -9.04 -8.57
N VAL A 20 23.24 -7.72 -8.50
CA VAL A 20 22.35 -6.76 -9.14
C VAL A 20 23.04 -6.00 -10.26
N THR A 21 22.44 -5.98 -11.44
CA THR A 21 22.83 -5.12 -12.56
C THR A 21 21.76 -4.05 -12.78
N VAL A 22 22.15 -2.79 -12.72
CA VAL A 22 21.28 -1.62 -12.90
C VAL A 22 21.46 -1.03 -14.30
N ILE A 23 20.38 -0.80 -15.02
CA ILE A 23 20.37 -0.11 -16.31
C ILE A 23 19.57 1.19 -16.15
N ASP A 24 20.19 2.32 -16.46
CA ASP A 24 19.54 3.64 -16.57
C ASP A 24 20.20 4.46 -17.67
N ASN A 25 19.48 5.39 -18.26
CA ASN A 25 20.01 6.28 -19.29
C ASN A 25 20.63 7.58 -18.72
N ARG A 26 20.68 7.74 -17.40
CA ARG A 26 21.22 8.91 -16.70
C ARG A 26 22.53 8.55 -16.00
N PRO A 27 23.67 8.99 -16.53
CA PRO A 27 24.98 8.63 -15.97
C PRO A 27 25.16 9.14 -14.53
N ASP A 28 24.63 10.31 -14.19
CA ASP A 28 24.78 10.87 -12.84
C ASP A 28 24.05 10.03 -11.78
N THR A 29 22.88 9.49 -12.11
CA THR A 29 22.13 8.59 -11.22
C THR A 29 22.94 7.29 -10.99
N LEU A 30 23.46 6.70 -12.07
CA LEU A 30 24.27 5.49 -11.98
C LEU A 30 25.56 5.67 -11.17
N ARG A 31 26.23 6.83 -11.30
CA ARG A 31 27.43 7.13 -10.49
C ARG A 31 27.14 7.13 -9.00
N ASN A 32 26.02 7.74 -8.60
CA ASN A 32 25.61 7.75 -7.19
C ASN A 32 25.39 6.33 -6.68
N THR A 33 24.66 5.52 -7.45
CA THR A 33 24.38 4.13 -7.09
C THR A 33 25.65 3.27 -7.00
N THR A 34 26.59 3.43 -7.94
CA THR A 34 27.88 2.71 -7.91
C THR A 34 28.75 3.13 -6.71
N ASN A 35 28.66 4.38 -6.27
CA ASN A 35 29.44 4.85 -5.12
C ASN A 35 28.90 4.33 -3.78
N GLU A 36 27.62 4.02 -3.70
CA GLU A 36 26.94 3.64 -2.46
C GLU A 36 26.69 2.14 -2.34
N LEU A 37 26.57 1.42 -3.47
CA LEU A 37 26.18 0.03 -3.52
C LEU A 37 27.17 -0.80 -4.34
N ASP A 38 27.38 -2.05 -3.92
CA ASP A 38 28.19 -3.03 -4.68
C ASP A 38 27.29 -3.67 -5.76
N VAL A 39 27.18 -2.98 -6.90
CA VAL A 39 26.33 -3.36 -8.02
C VAL A 39 26.97 -3.00 -9.36
N ILE A 40 26.59 -3.70 -10.42
CA ILE A 40 27.01 -3.38 -11.79
C ILE A 40 26.05 -2.35 -12.38
N CYS A 41 26.57 -1.25 -12.90
CA CYS A 41 25.79 -0.21 -13.56
C CYS A 41 26.11 -0.16 -15.07
N ILE A 42 25.09 -0.13 -15.91
CA ILE A 42 25.18 -0.03 -17.37
C ILE A 42 24.37 1.18 -17.83
N GLU A 43 25.03 2.10 -18.52
CA GLU A 43 24.37 3.24 -19.12
C GLU A 43 23.68 2.81 -20.41
N GLY A 44 22.36 3.05 -20.50
CA GLY A 44 21.62 2.76 -21.72
C GLY A 44 20.11 2.69 -21.53
N ASN A 45 19.43 2.47 -22.65
CA ASN A 45 17.99 2.29 -22.65
C ASN A 45 17.62 0.84 -22.26
N GLY A 46 16.95 0.67 -21.13
CA GLY A 46 16.52 -0.64 -20.62
C GLY A 46 15.54 -1.41 -21.51
N VAL A 47 15.00 -0.78 -22.54
CA VAL A 47 14.17 -1.45 -23.57
C VAL A 47 15.01 -2.03 -24.71
N SER A 48 16.26 -1.57 -24.88
CA SER A 48 17.14 -2.00 -25.96
C SER A 48 17.60 -3.44 -25.79
N TYR A 49 17.42 -4.24 -26.83
CA TYR A 49 17.93 -5.60 -26.90
C TYR A 49 19.45 -5.69 -26.65
N ALA A 50 20.23 -4.79 -27.29
CA ALA A 50 21.67 -4.77 -27.15
C ALA A 50 22.12 -4.49 -25.71
N VAL A 51 21.50 -3.47 -25.05
CA VAL A 51 21.80 -3.10 -23.67
C VAL A 51 21.40 -4.21 -22.69
N GLN A 52 20.24 -4.82 -22.87
CA GLN A 52 19.82 -5.96 -22.04
C GLN A 52 20.74 -7.18 -22.23
N SER A 53 21.20 -7.43 -23.46
CA SER A 53 22.15 -8.51 -23.74
C SER A 53 23.52 -8.26 -23.10
N GLU A 54 24.04 -7.02 -23.16
CA GLU A 54 25.27 -6.58 -22.49
C GLU A 54 25.14 -6.74 -20.96
N ALA A 55 23.96 -6.38 -20.41
CA ALA A 55 23.66 -6.55 -18.98
C ALA A 55 23.50 -8.03 -18.55
N GLY A 56 23.63 -8.97 -19.46
CA GLY A 56 23.57 -10.40 -19.14
C GLY A 56 22.18 -10.93 -18.82
N VAL A 57 21.10 -10.27 -19.29
CA VAL A 57 19.71 -10.66 -19.00
C VAL A 57 19.41 -12.11 -19.35
N GLN A 58 20.04 -12.67 -20.41
CA GLN A 58 19.91 -14.08 -20.80
C GLN A 58 20.45 -15.07 -19.75
N LYS A 59 21.31 -14.61 -18.84
CA LYS A 59 21.84 -15.39 -17.73
C LYS A 59 21.20 -15.00 -16.40
N GLY A 60 20.49 -13.87 -16.38
CA GLY A 60 19.81 -13.33 -15.20
C GLY A 60 18.51 -14.09 -14.89
N ASP A 61 18.20 -14.16 -13.62
CA ASP A 61 16.98 -14.83 -13.18
C ASP A 61 15.75 -13.95 -13.29
N LEU A 62 15.86 -12.63 -13.01
CA LEU A 62 14.70 -11.78 -12.77
C LEU A 62 14.91 -10.31 -13.20
N PRO A 63 14.62 -9.93 -14.44
CA PRO A 63 14.50 -8.53 -14.86
C PRO A 63 13.31 -7.83 -14.22
N ILE A 64 13.57 -6.62 -13.66
CA ILE A 64 12.57 -5.79 -12.98
C ILE A 64 12.62 -4.36 -13.53
N PRO A 65 11.93 -4.05 -14.65
CA PRO A 65 11.83 -2.69 -15.13
C PRO A 65 10.97 -1.82 -14.19
N ALA A 66 11.54 -0.67 -13.79
CA ALA A 66 10.93 0.30 -12.88
C ALA A 66 10.93 1.73 -13.46
N ASN A 67 10.78 1.86 -14.78
CA ASN A 67 10.71 3.14 -15.48
C ASN A 67 9.42 3.89 -15.18
N ARG A 68 9.36 5.17 -15.62
CA ARG A 68 8.19 6.03 -15.42
C ARG A 68 7.00 5.63 -16.30
N ALA A 69 7.23 5.14 -17.50
CA ALA A 69 6.18 4.71 -18.42
C ALA A 69 5.89 3.21 -18.24
N ASP A 70 4.64 2.87 -18.11
CA ASP A 70 4.20 1.48 -17.93
C ASP A 70 4.44 0.66 -19.20
N GLU A 71 4.29 1.28 -20.38
CA GLU A 71 4.57 0.71 -21.69
C GLU A 71 6.04 0.28 -21.83
N GLU A 72 6.96 1.14 -21.37
CA GLU A 72 8.40 0.82 -21.36
C GLU A 72 8.69 -0.38 -20.45
N ASN A 73 8.02 -0.46 -19.29
CA ASN A 73 8.19 -1.57 -18.37
C ASN A 73 7.69 -2.89 -18.98
N MET A 74 6.53 -2.87 -19.64
CA MET A 74 6.01 -4.03 -20.34
C MET A 74 6.93 -4.44 -21.49
N LEU A 75 7.34 -3.49 -22.34
CA LEU A 75 8.21 -3.76 -23.48
C LEU A 75 9.59 -4.29 -23.05
N ALA A 76 10.18 -3.71 -21.98
CA ALA A 76 11.44 -4.22 -21.43
C ALA A 76 11.33 -5.66 -20.94
N CYS A 77 10.22 -6.04 -20.31
CA CYS A 77 9.95 -7.43 -19.95
C CYS A 77 9.82 -8.36 -21.17
N MET A 78 9.15 -7.91 -22.22
CA MET A 78 9.02 -8.69 -23.46
C MET A 78 10.38 -8.96 -24.08
N VAL A 79 11.23 -7.95 -24.17
CA VAL A 79 12.60 -8.09 -24.71
C VAL A 79 13.41 -9.03 -23.83
N ALA A 80 13.35 -8.87 -22.52
CA ALA A 80 14.02 -9.75 -21.57
C ALA A 80 13.58 -11.21 -21.70
N LYS A 81 12.27 -11.44 -21.86
CA LYS A 81 11.73 -12.79 -22.07
C LYS A 81 12.22 -13.41 -23.36
N LYS A 82 12.33 -12.63 -24.45
CA LYS A 82 12.89 -13.08 -25.74
C LYS A 82 14.39 -13.37 -25.66
N LEU A 83 15.12 -12.68 -24.79
CA LEU A 83 16.53 -12.96 -24.48
C LEU A 83 16.72 -14.24 -23.66
N GLY A 84 15.66 -14.79 -23.05
CA GLY A 84 15.73 -16.03 -22.26
C GLY A 84 15.58 -15.87 -20.77
N ALA A 85 15.20 -14.68 -20.26
CA ALA A 85 14.94 -14.49 -18.83
C ALA A 85 13.87 -15.47 -18.33
N LYS A 86 14.12 -16.13 -17.21
CA LYS A 86 13.20 -17.12 -16.61
C LYS A 86 11.90 -16.47 -16.13
N HIS A 87 12.05 -15.38 -15.42
CA HIS A 87 10.94 -14.63 -14.84
C HIS A 87 11.09 -13.14 -15.15
N THR A 88 9.97 -12.41 -15.11
CA THR A 88 9.93 -10.96 -15.30
C THR A 88 8.93 -10.34 -14.36
N ILE A 89 9.24 -9.18 -13.77
CA ILE A 89 8.30 -8.40 -12.97
C ILE A 89 8.09 -7.05 -13.63
N ALA A 90 6.89 -6.77 -14.14
CA ALA A 90 6.55 -5.47 -14.71
C ALA A 90 5.88 -4.57 -13.66
N ARG A 91 6.36 -3.32 -13.53
CA ARG A 91 5.64 -2.28 -12.79
C ARG A 91 4.63 -1.63 -13.72
N VAL A 92 3.33 -1.82 -13.44
CA VAL A 92 2.22 -1.26 -14.24
C VAL A 92 1.23 -0.59 -13.30
N ARG A 93 1.02 0.71 -13.47
CA ARG A 93 0.32 1.58 -12.51
C ARG A 93 -0.95 2.20 -13.07
N ASP A 94 -1.07 2.28 -14.40
CA ASP A 94 -2.21 2.91 -15.03
C ASP A 94 -3.49 2.08 -14.83
N PRO A 95 -4.59 2.69 -14.35
CA PRO A 95 -5.86 2.00 -14.17
C PRO A 95 -6.43 1.35 -15.44
N GLN A 96 -6.14 1.91 -16.60
CA GLN A 96 -6.62 1.36 -17.88
C GLN A 96 -5.96 0.01 -18.18
N TYR A 97 -4.66 -0.12 -17.90
CA TYR A 97 -3.96 -1.39 -18.07
C TYR A 97 -4.39 -2.44 -17.06
N GLN A 98 -4.74 -2.03 -15.84
CA GLN A 98 -5.18 -2.96 -14.78
C GLN A 98 -6.40 -3.80 -15.22
N GLN A 99 -7.33 -3.23 -15.96
CA GLN A 99 -8.51 -3.94 -16.44
C GLN A 99 -8.17 -5.02 -17.49
N GLN A 100 -7.08 -4.80 -18.25
CA GLN A 100 -6.63 -5.68 -19.31
C GLN A 100 -5.49 -6.61 -18.87
N MET A 101 -5.02 -6.48 -17.61
CA MET A 101 -3.79 -7.12 -17.16
C MET A 101 -3.86 -8.65 -17.18
N PHE A 102 -5.05 -9.22 -17.00
CA PHE A 102 -5.23 -10.67 -17.11
C PHE A 102 -4.80 -11.18 -18.50
N PHE A 103 -5.25 -10.51 -19.55
CA PHE A 103 -4.90 -10.81 -20.94
C PHE A 103 -3.44 -10.43 -21.25
N LEU A 104 -3.04 -9.18 -20.93
CA LEU A 104 -1.70 -8.67 -21.23
C LEU A 104 -0.59 -9.47 -20.57
N LYS A 105 -0.81 -9.95 -19.35
CA LYS A 105 0.19 -10.73 -18.60
C LYS A 105 0.57 -12.01 -19.34
N GLU A 106 -0.42 -12.73 -19.87
CA GLU A 106 -0.22 -13.99 -20.59
C GLU A 106 0.44 -13.75 -21.95
N GLU A 107 -0.12 -12.84 -22.75
CA GLU A 107 0.36 -12.52 -24.10
C GLU A 107 1.78 -11.93 -24.12
N LEU A 108 2.10 -11.08 -23.16
CA LEU A 108 3.43 -10.46 -23.04
C LEU A 108 4.44 -11.35 -22.28
N GLY A 109 4.03 -12.52 -21.79
CA GLY A 109 4.88 -13.44 -21.05
C GLY A 109 5.37 -12.87 -19.72
N LEU A 110 4.57 -12.01 -19.06
CA LEU A 110 4.91 -11.41 -17.77
C LEU A 110 4.70 -12.42 -16.64
N SER A 111 5.71 -12.67 -15.82
CA SER A 111 5.57 -13.56 -14.67
C SER A 111 4.77 -12.92 -13.54
N VAL A 112 5.11 -11.67 -13.20
CA VAL A 112 4.46 -10.90 -12.15
C VAL A 112 4.23 -9.46 -12.64
N VAL A 113 3.10 -8.89 -12.25
CA VAL A 113 2.80 -7.47 -12.43
C VAL A 113 2.56 -6.85 -11.06
N VAL A 114 3.22 -5.73 -10.77
CA VAL A 114 3.10 -5.00 -9.51
C VAL A 114 2.59 -3.58 -9.76
N ASN A 115 1.72 -3.13 -8.86
CA ASN A 115 1.22 -1.77 -8.82
C ASN A 115 1.42 -1.22 -7.40
N PRO A 116 2.54 -0.53 -7.14
CA PRO A 116 2.86 0.01 -5.81
C PRO A 116 1.81 1.01 -5.32
N GLU A 117 1.25 1.83 -6.23
CA GLU A 117 0.26 2.84 -5.91
C GLU A 117 -1.06 2.20 -5.44
N GLN A 118 -1.48 1.11 -6.08
CA GLN A 118 -2.65 0.35 -5.64
C GLN A 118 -2.39 -0.37 -4.32
N SER A 119 -1.17 -0.89 -4.12
CA SER A 119 -0.79 -1.53 -2.85
C SER A 119 -0.82 -0.52 -1.70
N ALA A 120 -0.24 0.67 -1.88
CA ALA A 120 -0.29 1.74 -0.89
C ALA A 120 -1.74 2.17 -0.58
N ALA A 121 -2.58 2.34 -1.62
CA ALA A 121 -3.99 2.65 -1.44
C ALA A 121 -4.73 1.57 -0.63
N SER A 122 -4.41 0.30 -0.87
CA SER A 122 -5.01 -0.82 -0.13
C SER A 122 -4.61 -0.82 1.35
N GLU A 123 -3.37 -0.48 1.67
CA GLU A 123 -2.90 -0.33 3.04
C GLU A 123 -3.63 0.81 3.75
N ILE A 124 -3.72 1.99 3.13
CA ILE A 124 -4.43 3.14 3.69
C ILE A 124 -5.92 2.80 3.87
N SER A 125 -6.57 2.21 2.87
CA SER A 125 -7.98 1.79 2.94
C SER A 125 -8.23 0.82 4.10
N ARG A 126 -7.26 -0.06 4.40
CA ARG A 126 -7.34 -0.99 5.53
C ARG A 126 -7.28 -0.26 6.87
N LEU A 127 -6.38 0.72 7.02
CA LEU A 127 -6.31 1.56 8.21
C LEU A 127 -7.63 2.27 8.46
N MET A 128 -8.31 2.76 7.42
CA MET A 128 -9.63 3.41 7.56
C MET A 128 -10.73 2.45 8.03
N ARG A 129 -10.61 1.16 7.72
CA ARG A 129 -11.58 0.14 8.18
C ARG A 129 -11.37 -0.28 9.63
N PHE A 130 -10.11 -0.27 10.08
CA PHE A 130 -9.72 -0.79 11.39
C PHE A 130 -9.09 0.30 12.27
N VAL A 131 -9.76 1.44 12.39
CA VAL A 131 -9.29 2.60 13.17
C VAL A 131 -8.78 2.26 14.60
N PRO A 132 -9.28 1.22 15.31
CA PRO A 132 -8.70 0.81 16.59
C PRO A 132 -7.41 0.00 16.47
N ALA A 133 -7.05 -0.47 15.27
CA ALA A 133 -5.88 -1.32 15.08
C ALA A 133 -4.57 -0.52 15.07
N ILE A 134 -3.56 -1.04 15.77
CA ILE A 134 -2.19 -0.52 15.69
C ILE A 134 -1.56 -1.00 14.37
N LYS A 135 -1.90 -2.23 13.95
CA LYS A 135 -1.39 -2.88 12.76
C LYS A 135 -2.43 -3.84 12.20
N ALA A 136 -2.57 -3.91 10.89
CA ALA A 136 -3.43 -4.86 10.21
C ALA A 136 -2.71 -5.43 8.99
N GLU A 137 -2.54 -6.76 8.93
CA GLU A 137 -1.88 -7.46 7.83
C GLU A 137 -2.82 -8.48 7.20
N PRO A 138 -2.96 -8.50 5.86
CA PRO A 138 -3.79 -9.48 5.19
C PRO A 138 -3.08 -10.84 5.15
N PHE A 139 -3.85 -11.89 5.39
CA PHE A 139 -3.41 -13.27 5.28
C PHE A 139 -4.29 -14.02 4.27
N ALA A 140 -3.73 -15.09 3.67
CA ALA A 140 -4.47 -15.95 2.74
C ALA A 140 -5.18 -15.18 1.60
N LYS A 141 -4.50 -14.24 0.93
CA LYS A 141 -5.03 -13.38 -0.13
C LYS A 141 -6.19 -12.48 0.31
N GLY A 142 -6.12 -11.94 1.51
CA GLY A 142 -7.11 -11.02 2.07
C GLY A 142 -8.39 -11.69 2.59
N ARG A 143 -8.42 -13.02 2.70
CA ARG A 143 -9.54 -13.75 3.31
C ARG A 143 -9.56 -13.66 4.83
N ILE A 144 -8.41 -13.43 5.43
CA ILE A 144 -8.19 -13.34 6.87
C ILE A 144 -7.25 -12.16 7.10
N ASP A 145 -7.50 -11.37 8.13
CA ASP A 145 -6.61 -10.30 8.57
C ASP A 145 -6.00 -10.64 9.93
N LEU A 146 -4.72 -10.35 10.08
CA LEU A 146 -4.00 -10.34 11.34
C LEU A 146 -4.01 -8.91 11.87
N VAL A 147 -4.66 -8.68 13.01
CA VAL A 147 -4.87 -7.33 13.56
C VAL A 147 -4.28 -7.24 14.96
N GLU A 148 -3.39 -6.25 15.17
CA GLU A 148 -2.88 -5.90 16.50
C GLU A 148 -3.62 -4.67 17.03
N PHE A 149 -4.11 -4.73 18.28
CA PHE A 149 -4.74 -3.62 18.96
C PHE A 149 -4.40 -3.62 20.47
N LYS A 150 -4.50 -2.45 21.08
CA LYS A 150 -4.28 -2.29 22.52
C LYS A 150 -5.62 -2.34 23.27
N VAL A 151 -5.68 -3.14 24.33
CA VAL A 151 -6.83 -3.18 25.25
C VAL A 151 -6.83 -1.87 26.05
N LYS A 152 -7.87 -1.05 25.86
CA LYS A 152 -8.03 0.23 26.56
C LYS A 152 -8.46 -0.01 28.02
N GLU A 153 -8.25 1.00 28.85
CA GLU A 153 -8.83 1.05 30.21
C GLU A 153 -10.36 1.01 30.10
N ASN A 154 -11.00 0.31 31.03
CA ASN A 154 -12.44 0.06 31.04
C ASN A 154 -13.00 -0.70 29.82
N SER A 155 -12.16 -1.40 29.08
CA SER A 155 -12.60 -2.27 28.00
C SER A 155 -13.39 -3.46 28.56
N PRO A 156 -14.49 -3.90 27.88
CA PRO A 156 -15.18 -5.14 28.22
C PRO A 156 -14.30 -6.40 28.13
N LEU A 157 -13.10 -6.27 27.56
CA LEU A 157 -12.10 -7.34 27.47
C LEU A 157 -11.29 -7.51 28.77
N ASP A 158 -11.22 -6.50 29.61
CA ASP A 158 -10.42 -6.55 30.84
C ASP A 158 -11.01 -7.58 31.82
N GLY A 159 -10.16 -8.50 32.27
CA GLY A 159 -10.55 -9.61 33.14
C GLY A 159 -11.16 -10.82 32.42
N VAL A 160 -11.36 -10.77 31.11
CA VAL A 160 -11.94 -11.88 30.34
C VAL A 160 -10.92 -13.00 30.15
N GLN A 161 -11.33 -14.23 30.50
CA GLN A 161 -10.58 -15.43 30.19
C GLN A 161 -10.86 -15.90 28.76
N LEU A 162 -9.82 -16.28 28.02
CA LEU A 162 -9.97 -16.64 26.59
C LEU A 162 -10.91 -17.84 26.34
N SER A 163 -11.01 -18.78 27.26
CA SER A 163 -11.99 -19.88 27.17
C SER A 163 -13.44 -19.41 27.13
N ASP A 164 -13.72 -18.26 27.73
CA ASP A 164 -15.07 -17.67 27.80
C ASP A 164 -15.36 -16.67 26.69
N PHE A 165 -14.32 -16.32 25.91
CA PHE A 165 -14.36 -15.28 24.92
C PHE A 165 -15.51 -15.43 23.89
N TYR A 166 -15.61 -16.60 23.26
CA TYR A 166 -16.68 -16.86 22.29
C TYR A 166 -18.07 -16.82 22.93
N ARG A 167 -18.21 -17.36 24.14
CA ARG A 167 -19.47 -17.36 24.87
C ARG A 167 -19.97 -15.93 25.15
N GLN A 168 -19.03 -15.05 25.47
CA GLN A 168 -19.33 -13.67 25.86
C GLN A 168 -19.58 -12.75 24.67
N PHE A 169 -18.72 -12.82 23.64
CA PHE A 169 -18.75 -11.86 22.52
C PHE A 169 -19.40 -12.39 21.23
N LYS A 170 -19.64 -13.70 21.11
CA LYS A 170 -20.27 -14.34 19.94
C LYS A 170 -19.56 -14.09 18.61
N VAL A 171 -18.25 -13.83 18.63
CA VAL A 171 -17.41 -13.58 17.45
C VAL A 171 -16.36 -14.68 17.30
N LYS A 172 -16.06 -15.05 16.06
CA LYS A 172 -15.10 -16.11 15.74
C LYS A 172 -13.74 -15.49 15.43
N ILE A 173 -12.96 -15.23 16.46
CA ILE A 173 -11.58 -14.74 16.34
C ILE A 173 -10.61 -15.68 17.06
N LEU A 174 -9.37 -15.72 16.58
CA LEU A 174 -8.27 -16.39 17.24
C LEU A 174 -7.32 -15.35 17.81
N VAL A 175 -7.07 -15.37 19.10
CA VAL A 175 -6.01 -14.56 19.73
C VAL A 175 -4.69 -15.33 19.58
N CYS A 176 -3.82 -14.87 18.69
CA CYS A 176 -2.56 -15.54 18.34
C CYS A 176 -1.43 -15.19 19.30
N ALA A 177 -1.38 -13.93 19.75
CA ALA A 177 -0.37 -13.43 20.67
C ALA A 177 -0.96 -12.36 21.59
N ALA A 178 -0.36 -12.21 22.76
CA ALA A 178 -0.61 -11.13 23.68
C ALA A 178 0.72 -10.57 24.17
N ARG A 179 0.89 -9.23 24.18
CA ARG A 179 2.07 -8.57 24.74
C ARG A 179 1.66 -7.72 25.92
N ARG A 180 2.30 -7.96 27.06
CA ARG A 180 2.09 -7.19 28.30
C ARG A 180 3.42 -6.62 28.76
N GLY A 181 3.59 -5.30 28.61
CA GLY A 181 4.90 -4.64 28.73
C GLY A 181 5.87 -5.22 27.69
N GLU A 182 6.99 -5.77 28.15
CA GLU A 182 8.01 -6.42 27.29
C GLU A 182 7.79 -7.92 27.10
N GLU A 183 6.87 -8.55 27.85
CA GLU A 183 6.62 -9.97 27.76
C GLU A 183 5.62 -10.32 26.66
N VAL A 184 5.96 -11.34 25.87
CA VAL A 184 5.09 -11.87 24.79
C VAL A 184 4.60 -13.25 25.18
N PHE A 185 3.28 -13.45 25.09
CA PHE A 185 2.60 -14.69 25.40
C PHE A 185 1.96 -15.26 24.13
N ILE A 186 1.99 -16.59 23.99
CA ILE A 186 1.09 -17.34 23.12
C ILE A 186 -0.07 -17.80 24.01
N PRO A 187 -1.20 -17.10 24.00
CA PRO A 187 -2.22 -17.28 25.00
C PRO A 187 -2.98 -18.60 24.81
N LYS A 188 -3.24 -19.29 25.90
CA LYS A 188 -4.11 -20.48 25.95
C LYS A 188 -5.46 -20.11 26.56
N GLY A 189 -6.40 -21.03 26.58
CA GLY A 189 -7.74 -20.79 27.10
C GLY A 189 -7.82 -20.21 28.53
N ASN A 190 -6.82 -20.48 29.38
CA ASN A 190 -6.71 -19.93 30.72
C ASN A 190 -6.08 -18.53 30.81
N PHE A 191 -5.67 -17.95 29.70
CA PHE A 191 -5.10 -16.60 29.69
C PHE A 191 -6.19 -15.57 30.00
N ILE A 192 -5.90 -14.66 30.92
CA ILE A 192 -6.77 -13.55 31.30
C ILE A 192 -6.25 -12.27 30.66
N ILE A 193 -7.08 -11.68 29.80
CA ILE A 193 -6.81 -10.40 29.17
C ILE A 193 -6.81 -9.29 30.21
N ARG A 194 -5.89 -8.33 30.12
CA ARG A 194 -5.82 -7.18 30.99
C ARG A 194 -5.74 -5.88 30.19
N SER A 195 -6.22 -4.82 30.82
CA SER A 195 -6.01 -3.46 30.31
C SER A 195 -4.52 -3.19 30.07
N GLY A 196 -4.20 -2.55 28.94
CA GLY A 196 -2.84 -2.30 28.48
C GLY A 196 -2.21 -3.40 27.63
N ASP A 197 -2.77 -4.62 27.62
CA ASP A 197 -2.30 -5.69 26.73
C ASP A 197 -2.41 -5.27 25.25
N LYS A 198 -1.41 -5.63 24.46
CA LYS A 198 -1.51 -5.61 23.00
C LYS A 198 -1.85 -7.00 22.52
N LEU A 199 -3.03 -7.15 21.94
CA LEU A 199 -3.51 -8.44 21.43
C LEU A 199 -3.35 -8.50 19.93
N THR A 200 -2.84 -9.62 19.43
CA THR A 200 -2.81 -9.94 17.99
C THR A 200 -3.89 -10.98 17.72
N ILE A 201 -4.87 -10.61 16.92
CA ILE A 201 -6.01 -11.48 16.56
C ILE A 201 -5.98 -11.84 15.08
N LEU A 202 -6.52 -13.00 14.75
CA LEU A 202 -6.69 -13.51 13.39
C LEU A 202 -8.14 -13.86 13.16
N ALA A 203 -8.78 -13.26 12.16
CA ALA A 203 -10.14 -13.58 11.75
C ALA A 203 -10.46 -13.06 10.35
N ALA A 204 -11.63 -13.44 9.82
CA ALA A 204 -12.18 -12.81 8.61
C ALA A 204 -12.51 -11.32 8.87
N PRO A 205 -12.38 -10.42 7.88
CA PRO A 205 -12.62 -8.98 8.04
C PRO A 205 -13.98 -8.64 8.65
N ALA A 206 -15.02 -9.41 8.31
CA ALA A 206 -16.35 -9.25 8.86
C ALA A 206 -16.43 -9.57 10.36
N GLU A 207 -15.72 -10.62 10.80
CA GLU A 207 -15.65 -11.01 12.22
C GLU A 207 -14.87 -9.98 13.04
N ILE A 208 -13.77 -9.43 12.50
CA ILE A 208 -13.00 -8.36 13.14
C ILE A 208 -13.85 -7.11 13.31
N SER A 209 -14.59 -6.73 12.27
CA SER A 209 -15.52 -5.59 12.34
C SER A 209 -16.64 -5.80 13.38
N SER A 210 -17.19 -7.02 13.45
CA SER A 210 -18.18 -7.41 14.46
C SER A 210 -17.61 -7.37 15.88
N PHE A 211 -16.40 -7.90 16.04
CA PHE A 211 -15.66 -7.90 17.30
C PHE A 211 -15.47 -6.48 17.86
N PHE A 212 -14.85 -5.58 17.10
CA PHE A 212 -14.63 -4.21 17.56
C PHE A 212 -15.94 -3.47 17.87
N ARG A 213 -17.00 -3.78 17.18
CA ARG A 213 -18.35 -3.24 17.47
C ARG A 213 -18.86 -3.74 18.81
N THR A 214 -18.73 -5.04 19.09
CA THR A 214 -19.20 -5.67 20.31
C THR A 214 -18.40 -5.22 21.54
N VAL A 215 -17.08 -5.03 21.38
CA VAL A 215 -16.18 -4.59 22.45
C VAL A 215 -16.28 -3.08 22.71
N GLY A 216 -17.07 -2.35 21.91
CA GLY A 216 -17.26 -0.90 22.11
C GLY A 216 -16.01 -0.06 21.80
N THR A 217 -14.99 -0.65 21.19
CA THR A 217 -13.78 0.06 20.76
C THR A 217 -13.96 0.75 19.40
N PHE A 218 -15.15 0.62 18.81
CA PHE A 218 -15.49 1.37 17.61
C PHE A 218 -15.60 2.86 17.98
N GLN A 219 -14.49 3.55 17.84
CA GLN A 219 -14.56 4.97 17.55
C GLN A 219 -15.31 5.11 16.22
N ARG A 220 -16.05 6.19 16.07
CA ARG A 220 -16.94 6.55 14.96
C ARG A 220 -16.49 5.90 13.64
N LYS A 221 -17.38 5.17 12.99
CA LYS A 221 -17.12 4.61 11.66
C LYS A 221 -16.71 5.77 10.75
N VAL A 222 -15.55 5.69 10.14
CA VAL A 222 -15.12 6.67 9.13
C VAL A 222 -16.18 6.69 8.02
N ARG A 223 -16.78 7.83 7.79
CA ARG A 223 -17.82 8.06 6.77
C ARG A 223 -17.39 9.08 5.74
N ASP A 224 -16.67 10.08 6.19
CA ASP A 224 -16.25 11.23 5.38
C ASP A 224 -14.73 11.35 5.40
N VAL A 225 -14.11 11.23 4.23
CA VAL A 225 -12.67 11.28 4.05
C VAL A 225 -12.33 12.41 3.10
N MET A 226 -11.40 13.27 3.52
CA MET A 226 -10.79 14.29 2.68
C MET A 226 -9.40 13.82 2.26
N VAL A 227 -9.13 13.86 0.96
CA VAL A 227 -7.84 13.49 0.37
C VAL A 227 -7.24 14.73 -0.29
N VAL A 228 -6.02 15.08 0.09
CA VAL A 228 -5.26 16.17 -0.54
C VAL A 228 -4.25 15.58 -1.51
N GLY A 229 -4.40 15.94 -2.79
CA GLY A 229 -3.65 15.39 -3.91
C GLY A 229 -4.41 14.31 -4.67
N GLY A 230 -4.62 14.50 -5.97
CA GLY A 230 -5.39 13.64 -6.88
C GLY A 230 -4.53 12.66 -7.68
N GLY A 231 -3.39 12.21 -7.14
CA GLY A 231 -2.48 11.29 -7.79
C GLY A 231 -3.07 9.89 -8.01
N ARG A 232 -2.24 8.95 -8.47
CA ARG A 232 -2.66 7.55 -8.70
C ARG A 232 -3.08 6.84 -7.40
N ILE A 233 -2.36 7.08 -6.29
CA ILE A 233 -2.71 6.52 -4.98
C ILE A 233 -4.10 7.00 -4.56
N ALA A 234 -4.37 8.30 -4.69
CA ALA A 234 -5.67 8.90 -4.37
C ALA A 234 -6.81 8.28 -5.20
N TYR A 235 -6.60 8.05 -6.48
CA TYR A 235 -7.56 7.37 -7.35
C TYR A 235 -7.91 5.96 -6.84
N TYR A 236 -6.89 5.11 -6.61
CA TYR A 236 -7.11 3.75 -6.15
C TYR A 236 -7.75 3.71 -4.75
N LEU A 237 -7.32 4.61 -3.88
CA LEU A 237 -7.87 4.74 -2.54
C LEU A 237 -9.34 5.17 -2.56
N ALA A 238 -9.65 6.25 -3.29
CA ALA A 238 -11.03 6.74 -3.39
C ALA A 238 -11.97 5.68 -3.94
N ARG A 239 -11.57 4.96 -4.98
CA ARG A 239 -12.34 3.85 -5.53
C ARG A 239 -12.67 2.79 -4.47
N GLN A 240 -11.64 2.35 -3.70
CA GLN A 240 -11.82 1.34 -2.66
C GLN A 240 -12.71 1.84 -1.49
N LEU A 241 -12.54 3.10 -1.09
CA LEU A 241 -13.34 3.70 -0.01
C LEU A 241 -14.80 3.86 -0.42
N ILE A 242 -15.07 4.33 -1.64
CA ILE A 242 -16.42 4.48 -2.20
C ILE A 242 -17.15 3.12 -2.28
N GLU A 243 -16.46 2.05 -2.67
CA GLU A 243 -17.02 0.68 -2.69
C GLU A 243 -17.44 0.20 -1.30
N THR A 244 -16.85 0.74 -0.22
CA THR A 244 -17.24 0.45 1.17
C THR A 244 -18.27 1.42 1.74
N GLY A 245 -18.76 2.36 0.93
CA GLY A 245 -19.79 3.35 1.32
C GLY A 245 -19.23 4.54 2.10
N ILE A 246 -17.94 4.85 1.95
CA ILE A 246 -17.29 6.04 2.49
C ILE A 246 -17.41 7.17 1.46
N HIS A 247 -17.80 8.36 1.90
CA HIS A 247 -17.77 9.56 1.07
C HIS A 247 -16.35 10.08 0.96
N VAL A 248 -15.90 10.35 -0.26
CA VAL A 248 -14.56 10.82 -0.54
C VAL A 248 -14.61 12.18 -1.23
N LYS A 249 -13.90 13.14 -0.66
CA LYS A 249 -13.64 14.45 -1.23
C LYS A 249 -12.15 14.53 -1.58
N ILE A 250 -11.81 14.88 -2.81
CA ILE A 250 -10.41 15.02 -3.28
C ILE A 250 -10.17 16.48 -3.63
N ILE A 251 -9.12 17.07 -3.06
CA ILE A 251 -8.63 18.40 -3.40
C ILE A 251 -7.38 18.23 -4.25
N GLU A 252 -7.42 18.76 -5.47
CA GLU A 252 -6.34 18.64 -6.46
C GLU A 252 -6.06 20.02 -7.10
N LYS A 253 -4.77 20.33 -7.24
CA LYS A 253 -4.29 21.62 -7.75
C LYS A 253 -4.30 21.72 -9.28
N ASP A 254 -4.15 20.59 -9.98
CA ASP A 254 -4.14 20.53 -11.43
C ASP A 254 -5.57 20.36 -11.97
N GLU A 255 -6.06 21.37 -12.66
CA GLU A 255 -7.42 21.38 -13.25
C GLU A 255 -7.64 20.22 -14.23
N LYS A 256 -6.63 19.88 -15.06
CA LYS A 256 -6.74 18.77 -16.00
C LYS A 256 -6.89 17.45 -15.25
N ARG A 257 -6.18 17.32 -14.13
CA ARG A 257 -6.28 16.14 -13.28
C ARG A 257 -7.64 16.06 -12.57
N CYS A 258 -8.19 17.19 -12.13
CA CYS A 258 -9.55 17.26 -11.59
C CYS A 258 -10.57 16.72 -12.59
N ASN A 259 -10.51 17.17 -13.85
CA ASN A 259 -11.43 16.72 -14.90
C ASN A 259 -11.31 15.21 -15.16
N GLN A 260 -10.07 14.66 -15.18
CA GLN A 260 -9.87 13.21 -15.31
C GLN A 260 -10.46 12.43 -14.13
N LEU A 261 -10.26 12.92 -12.90
CA LEU A 261 -10.79 12.28 -11.71
C LEU A 261 -12.31 12.32 -11.66
N PHE A 262 -12.92 13.41 -12.10
CA PHE A 262 -14.37 13.53 -12.20
C PHE A 262 -14.98 12.44 -13.10
N ASP A 263 -14.36 12.18 -14.26
CA ASP A 263 -14.81 11.12 -15.15
C ASP A 263 -14.58 9.71 -14.57
N LEU A 264 -13.46 9.51 -13.89
CA LEU A 264 -13.07 8.20 -13.35
C LEU A 264 -13.76 7.83 -12.03
N LEU A 265 -14.18 8.83 -11.25
CA LEU A 265 -14.74 8.67 -9.90
C LEU A 265 -16.07 9.44 -9.73
N PRO A 266 -17.13 9.05 -10.44
CA PRO A 266 -18.39 9.82 -10.47
C PRO A 266 -19.11 9.92 -9.10
N LYS A 267 -18.69 9.14 -8.11
CA LYS A 267 -19.22 9.19 -6.74
C LYS A 267 -18.33 9.95 -5.75
N ALA A 268 -17.17 10.45 -6.18
CA ALA A 268 -16.32 11.30 -5.37
C ALA A 268 -16.66 12.77 -5.61
N THR A 269 -16.43 13.62 -4.61
CA THR A 269 -16.43 15.06 -4.77
C THR A 269 -15.03 15.49 -5.15
N ILE A 270 -14.85 16.11 -6.33
CA ILE A 270 -13.57 16.61 -6.80
C ILE A 270 -13.57 18.12 -6.70
N LEU A 271 -12.58 18.68 -6.03
CA LEU A 271 -12.38 20.12 -5.85
C LEU A 271 -11.06 20.54 -6.46
N HIS A 272 -11.11 21.56 -7.29
CA HIS A 272 -9.92 22.21 -7.81
C HIS A 272 -9.44 23.25 -6.80
N GLY A 273 -8.26 23.06 -6.23
CA GLY A 273 -7.70 23.98 -5.26
C GLY A 273 -6.34 23.54 -4.72
N ASP A 274 -5.68 24.45 -4.02
CA ASP A 274 -4.44 24.18 -3.33
C ASP A 274 -4.73 23.58 -1.96
N GLY A 275 -4.39 22.31 -1.76
CA GLY A 275 -4.62 21.62 -0.50
C GLY A 275 -3.74 22.08 0.67
N THR A 276 -2.81 23.02 0.46
CA THR A 276 -2.06 23.70 1.52
C THR A 276 -2.79 24.95 2.04
N ASP A 277 -3.86 25.37 1.37
CA ASP A 277 -4.71 26.48 1.79
C ASP A 277 -5.67 26.05 2.90
N HIS A 278 -5.38 26.50 4.11
CA HIS A 278 -6.17 26.17 5.30
C HIS A 278 -7.59 26.77 5.25
N GLU A 279 -7.79 27.94 4.61
CA GLU A 279 -9.11 28.54 4.47
C GLU A 279 -9.99 27.64 3.60
N LEU A 280 -9.46 27.22 2.45
CA LEU A 280 -10.14 26.28 1.55
C LEU A 280 -10.49 24.97 2.29
N LEU A 281 -9.55 24.37 3.02
CA LEU A 281 -9.81 23.13 3.75
C LEU A 281 -10.93 23.29 4.79
N SER A 282 -10.95 24.43 5.51
CA SER A 282 -11.96 24.72 6.52
C SER A 282 -13.33 24.96 5.89
N GLU A 283 -13.43 25.74 4.79
CA GLU A 283 -14.66 25.97 4.05
C GLU A 283 -15.24 24.67 3.51
N GLU A 284 -14.39 23.77 3.07
CA GLU A 284 -14.76 22.46 2.53
C GLU A 284 -15.05 21.42 3.61
N GLY A 285 -14.98 21.81 4.88
CA GLY A 285 -15.47 21.03 6.00
C GLY A 285 -14.44 20.08 6.60
N LEU A 286 -13.19 20.48 6.67
CA LEU A 286 -12.11 19.72 7.34
C LEU A 286 -12.53 19.34 8.77
N ASP A 287 -13.13 20.25 9.52
CA ASP A 287 -13.58 20.04 10.91
C ASP A 287 -14.66 18.95 11.05
N LYS A 288 -15.36 18.63 9.97
CA LYS A 288 -16.43 17.62 9.93
C LYS A 288 -15.99 16.31 9.34
N THR A 289 -14.77 16.27 8.82
CA THR A 289 -14.18 15.09 8.19
C THR A 289 -13.70 14.11 9.25
N ASP A 290 -13.97 12.82 9.05
CA ASP A 290 -13.51 11.77 9.98
C ASP A 290 -12.02 11.45 9.79
N ALA A 291 -11.47 11.68 8.60
CA ALA A 291 -10.05 11.50 8.28
C ALA A 291 -9.57 12.42 7.17
N LEU A 292 -8.38 12.99 7.35
CA LEU A 292 -7.60 13.68 6.32
C LEU A 292 -6.46 12.76 5.87
N ILE A 293 -6.25 12.68 4.54
CA ILE A 293 -5.19 11.86 3.95
C ILE A 293 -4.40 12.74 2.97
N ALA A 294 -3.15 13.02 3.31
CA ALA A 294 -2.26 13.81 2.45
C ALA A 294 -1.50 12.88 1.49
N LEU A 295 -1.69 13.10 0.19
CA LEU A 295 -1.09 12.32 -0.92
C LEU A 295 -0.55 13.23 -2.01
N THR A 296 0.06 14.36 -1.61
CA THR A 296 0.77 15.25 -2.54
C THR A 296 2.05 14.60 -3.06
N GLY A 297 2.69 15.22 -4.03
CA GLY A 297 3.97 14.75 -4.57
C GLY A 297 5.18 15.04 -3.70
N ILE A 298 5.01 15.71 -2.55
CA ILE A 298 6.08 16.20 -1.65
C ILE A 298 5.88 15.61 -0.26
N ASP A 299 6.86 14.83 0.21
CA ASP A 299 6.75 14.10 1.48
C ASP A 299 6.65 15.05 2.68
N GLU A 300 7.37 16.17 2.65
CA GLU A 300 7.34 17.21 3.69
C GLU A 300 5.97 17.90 3.78
N GLU A 301 5.33 18.20 2.65
CA GLU A 301 3.97 18.73 2.62
C GLU A 301 2.97 17.75 3.23
N ASN A 302 3.10 16.46 2.91
CA ASN A 302 2.22 15.43 3.46
C ASN A 302 2.33 15.34 4.98
N ILE A 303 3.54 15.47 5.53
CA ILE A 303 3.76 15.50 6.98
C ILE A 303 3.09 16.73 7.60
N ILE A 304 3.32 17.92 7.05
CA ILE A 304 2.77 19.18 7.57
C ILE A 304 1.24 19.17 7.52
N LEU A 305 0.65 18.70 6.42
CA LEU A 305 -0.81 18.60 6.26
C LEU A 305 -1.47 17.62 7.24
N SER A 306 -0.71 16.66 7.75
CA SER A 306 -1.22 15.64 8.68
C SER A 306 -1.06 16.02 10.17
N MET A 307 -0.42 17.16 10.46
CA MET A 307 -0.21 17.69 11.84
C MET A 307 -1.37 18.58 12.27
#